data_da6f78a24cdacdeafb007872cb2f01b7
#
_entry.id   da6f78a24cdacdeafb007872cb2f01b7
#
_cell.length_a   1.000
_cell.length_b   1.000
_cell.length_c   1.000
_cell.angle_alpha   90.00
_cell.angle_beta   90.00
_cell.angle_gamma   90.00
#
_symmetry.space_group_name_H-M   'P 1'
#
loop_
_entity.id
_entity.type
_entity.pdbx_description
1 polymer ?
#
loop_
_entity_poly.entity_id
_entity_poly.type
_entity_poly.pdbx_seq_one_letter_code
_entity_poly.pdbx_strand_id
1 'polypeptide(L)'
;MKMKRSLQIAMFVILAFALTTSSAFAAVSKKNEKKSITLLNVSYDPTRELYVDYNAVFAKYWKKKTGQTVTVKQSHGGSGAQARSVIDGLEADVVTLALEYDVSAIEQKGLISKGWQSRLANNSAPYKSTIVFLVRKGNPKGIKDWDDLVKNDVKVITPNPKTSGGARWNYLAAWAYALKHNNNSDDKAKAFVKELFTHVPVLDTGARGSTTTFVEKGIGDVLLAWENEAFLAKKEYGDKFEIVTPSLSILAEPTVAVVTKNVQKHDTRQVATAYLDYLYTEEGQRVAARNFYRPINPKVALEYSKQFPKLNLVTIKDFGGWDKAQKTHFADGGTFDQIYLKK
;
A
#
# COMPACT_ATOMS: atom_id res chain seq x y z
N MET A 1 70.27 52.23 8.07
CA MET A 1 69.28 52.02 6.98
C MET A 1 69.22 50.57 6.52
N LYS A 2 70.10 49.65 6.99
CA LYS A 2 70.07 48.20 6.60
C LYS A 2 69.20 47.30 7.49
N MET A 3 68.87 47.71 8.72
CA MET A 3 68.13 46.91 9.69
C MET A 3 66.57 46.92 9.48
N LYS A 4 66.02 47.98 8.84
CA LYS A 4 64.59 48.08 8.58
C LYS A 4 64.13 47.25 7.35
N ARG A 5 65.03 46.91 6.42
CA ARG A 5 64.68 46.10 5.23
C ARG A 5 64.62 44.61 5.55
N SER A 6 65.42 44.09 6.51
CA SER A 6 65.40 42.68 6.92
C SER A 6 64.12 42.31 7.73
N LEU A 7 63.56 43.28 8.48
CA LEU A 7 62.35 43.06 9.26
C LEU A 7 61.08 43.04 8.37
N GLN A 8 61.05 43.78 7.27
CA GLN A 8 59.96 43.80 6.33
C GLN A 8 59.91 42.51 5.48
N ILE A 9 61.03 41.94 5.12
CA ILE A 9 61.09 40.66 4.37
C ILE A 9 60.70 39.48 5.26
N ALA A 10 61.06 39.48 6.52
CA ALA A 10 60.66 38.45 7.49
C ALA A 10 59.11 38.47 7.74
N MET A 11 58.51 39.66 7.78
CA MET A 11 57.08 39.80 8.00
C MET A 11 56.25 39.38 6.75
N PHE A 12 56.79 39.58 5.53
CA PHE A 12 56.12 39.08 4.31
C PHE A 12 56.20 37.56 4.13
N VAL A 13 57.30 36.90 4.56
CA VAL A 13 57.45 35.44 4.50
C VAL A 13 56.55 34.77 5.50
N ILE A 14 56.36 35.33 6.71
CA ILE A 14 55.47 34.76 7.74
C ILE A 14 53.97 34.92 7.31
N LEU A 15 53.63 36.03 6.63
CA LEU A 15 52.25 36.24 6.13
C LEU A 15 51.94 35.34 4.94
N ALA A 16 52.90 35.00 4.08
CA ALA A 16 52.75 34.09 2.96
C ALA A 16 52.62 32.62 3.44
N PHE A 17 53.29 32.24 4.54
CA PHE A 17 53.17 30.88 5.10
C PHE A 17 51.85 30.65 5.87
N ALA A 18 51.27 31.70 6.50
CA ALA A 18 49.97 31.65 7.15
C ALA A 18 48.80 31.55 6.16
N LEU A 19 48.93 32.10 4.96
CA LEU A 19 47.90 32.04 3.89
C LEU A 19 47.89 30.69 3.17
N THR A 20 49.05 29.96 3.10
CA THR A 20 49.07 28.62 2.47
C THR A 20 48.58 27.53 3.36
N THR A 21 48.73 27.65 4.70
CA THR A 21 48.18 26.65 5.64
C THR A 21 46.68 26.75 5.84
N SER A 22 46.07 27.97 5.67
CA SER A 22 44.62 28.13 5.72
C SER A 22 43.91 27.52 4.51
N SER A 23 44.53 27.48 3.33
CA SER A 23 43.96 26.86 2.13
C SER A 23 44.01 25.33 2.18
N ALA A 24 44.96 24.72 2.87
CA ALA A 24 45.06 23.29 3.03
C ALA A 24 44.02 22.73 4.05
N PHE A 25 43.65 23.51 5.07
CA PHE A 25 42.62 23.10 6.03
C PHE A 25 41.18 23.25 5.47
N ALA A 26 40.97 24.19 4.54
CA ALA A 26 39.66 24.31 3.88
C ALA A 26 39.40 23.22 2.83
N ALA A 27 40.44 22.55 2.34
CA ALA A 27 40.30 21.47 1.34
C ALA A 27 39.99 20.09 1.95
N VAL A 28 40.18 19.89 3.26
CA VAL A 28 39.94 18.58 3.94
C VAL A 28 38.49 18.43 4.42
N SER A 29 37.66 19.45 4.37
CA SER A 29 36.28 19.40 4.90
C SER A 29 35.17 19.36 3.85
N LYS A 30 35.45 19.12 2.58
CA LYS A 30 34.42 18.65 1.64
C LYS A 30 34.31 17.12 1.75
N LYS A 31 33.82 16.64 2.90
CA LYS A 31 33.21 15.32 2.99
C LYS A 31 32.21 15.28 1.84
N ASN A 32 32.40 14.36 0.89
CA ASN A 32 31.49 14.13 -0.23
C ASN A 32 30.07 13.90 0.35
N GLU A 33 29.28 14.95 0.56
CA GLU A 33 27.87 14.80 0.83
C GLU A 33 27.25 14.22 -0.44
N LYS A 34 26.91 12.93 -0.36
CA LYS A 34 26.21 12.29 -1.45
C LYS A 34 24.95 13.09 -1.73
N LYS A 35 24.74 13.45 -2.99
CA LYS A 35 23.58 14.19 -3.47
C LYS A 35 22.30 13.58 -2.87
N SER A 36 21.41 14.40 -2.30
CA SER A 36 20.11 13.94 -1.84
C SER A 36 19.31 13.38 -3.02
N ILE A 37 18.50 12.36 -2.76
CA ILE A 37 17.71 11.66 -3.78
C ILE A 37 16.23 11.68 -3.39
N THR A 38 15.35 11.77 -4.36
CA THR A 38 13.90 11.69 -4.14
C THR A 38 13.35 10.47 -4.87
N LEU A 39 12.49 9.71 -4.20
CA LEU A 39 11.67 8.66 -4.77
C LEU A 39 10.20 9.08 -4.79
N LEU A 40 9.45 8.64 -5.78
CA LEU A 40 7.99 8.65 -5.77
C LEU A 40 7.46 7.23 -5.63
N ASN A 41 6.77 6.96 -4.51
CA ASN A 41 5.98 5.76 -4.29
C ASN A 41 4.51 6.03 -4.63
N VAL A 42 3.99 5.32 -5.63
CA VAL A 42 2.58 5.36 -6.01
C VAL A 42 1.88 4.15 -5.41
N SER A 43 0.95 4.39 -4.49
CA SER A 43 0.38 3.38 -3.60
C SER A 43 -1.14 3.39 -3.58
N TYR A 44 -1.75 2.30 -3.11
CA TYR A 44 -3.20 2.26 -2.86
C TYR A 44 -3.56 2.84 -1.49
N ASP A 45 -4.81 3.28 -1.34
CA ASP A 45 -5.27 4.09 -0.19
C ASP A 45 -4.95 3.55 1.20
N PRO A 46 -5.20 2.26 1.54
CA PRO A 46 -5.03 1.75 2.89
C PRO A 46 -3.60 1.79 3.45
N THR A 47 -2.60 2.09 2.62
CA THR A 47 -1.18 2.09 3.02
C THR A 47 -0.65 3.46 3.47
N ARG A 48 -1.48 4.49 3.58
CA ARG A 48 -1.03 5.86 3.90
C ARG A 48 -0.18 5.89 5.17
N GLU A 49 -0.70 5.40 6.26
CA GLU A 49 -0.06 5.40 7.57
C GLU A 49 1.17 4.49 7.58
N LEU A 50 1.07 3.32 6.95
CA LEU A 50 2.19 2.41 6.78
C LEU A 50 3.38 3.12 6.13
N TYR A 51 3.17 3.81 5.01
CA TYR A 51 4.28 4.42 4.29
C TYR A 51 4.78 5.74 4.92
N VAL A 52 4.00 6.41 5.76
CA VAL A 52 4.52 7.49 6.62
C VAL A 52 5.58 6.93 7.57
N ASP A 53 5.25 5.89 8.32
CA ASP A 53 6.16 5.25 9.27
C ASP A 53 7.35 4.59 8.57
N TYR A 54 7.06 3.85 7.51
CA TYR A 54 8.05 3.10 6.74
C TYR A 54 9.12 4.01 6.12
N ASN A 55 8.70 5.12 5.50
CA ASN A 55 9.61 6.07 4.87
C ASN A 55 10.58 6.68 5.88
N ALA A 56 10.10 6.99 7.10
CA ALA A 56 10.95 7.53 8.16
C ALA A 56 12.04 6.53 8.60
N VAL A 57 11.66 5.25 8.73
CA VAL A 57 12.60 4.17 9.11
C VAL A 57 13.57 3.87 7.97
N PHE A 58 13.07 3.76 6.74
CA PHE A 58 13.90 3.53 5.56
C PHE A 58 14.93 4.67 5.33
N ALA A 59 14.50 5.92 5.46
CA ALA A 59 15.40 7.07 5.27
C ALA A 59 16.57 7.03 6.26
N LYS A 60 16.32 6.69 7.53
CA LYS A 60 17.37 6.50 8.54
C LYS A 60 18.33 5.34 8.19
N TYR A 61 17.75 4.20 7.79
CA TYR A 61 18.52 3.04 7.33
C TYR A 61 19.42 3.39 6.15
N TRP A 62 18.85 4.03 5.11
CA TRP A 62 19.58 4.39 3.89
C TRP A 62 20.70 5.39 4.18
N LYS A 63 20.43 6.42 4.99
CA LYS A 63 21.45 7.38 5.42
C LYS A 63 22.59 6.72 6.19
N LYS A 64 22.27 5.81 7.13
CA LYS A 64 23.29 5.06 7.89
C LYS A 64 24.13 4.17 6.97
N LYS A 65 23.50 3.48 6.01
CA LYS A 65 24.16 2.53 5.11
C LYS A 65 25.05 3.20 4.05
N THR A 66 24.60 4.35 3.51
CA THR A 66 25.20 4.91 2.30
C THR A 66 25.75 6.32 2.48
N GLY A 67 25.38 7.02 3.55
CA GLY A 67 25.63 8.45 3.73
C GLY A 67 24.71 9.36 2.92
N GLN A 68 23.85 8.81 2.06
CA GLN A 68 22.94 9.57 1.19
C GLN A 68 21.60 9.83 1.88
N THR A 69 21.08 11.05 1.75
CA THR A 69 19.73 11.38 2.21
C THR A 69 18.72 11.00 1.14
N VAL A 70 17.62 10.35 1.52
CA VAL A 70 16.49 10.02 0.65
C VAL A 70 15.21 10.64 1.18
N THR A 71 14.43 11.24 0.29
CA THR A 71 13.06 11.71 0.53
C THR A 71 12.11 10.86 -0.31
N VAL A 72 11.13 10.22 0.31
CA VAL A 72 10.12 9.44 -0.42
C VAL A 72 8.82 10.22 -0.45
N LYS A 73 8.46 10.71 -1.65
CA LYS A 73 7.15 11.30 -1.93
C LYS A 73 6.13 10.18 -2.14
N GLN A 74 4.86 10.48 -1.88
CA GLN A 74 3.79 9.51 -1.99
C GLN A 74 2.62 10.06 -2.80
N SER A 75 2.00 9.16 -3.57
CA SER A 75 0.68 9.34 -4.16
C SER A 75 -0.21 8.20 -3.72
N HIS A 76 -1.40 8.50 -3.18
CA HIS A 76 -2.36 7.50 -2.71
C HIS A 76 -3.70 7.66 -3.39
N GLY A 77 -4.35 6.55 -3.71
CA GLY A 77 -5.67 6.52 -4.33
C GLY A 77 -6.16 5.09 -4.54
N GLY A 78 -7.25 4.90 -5.23
CA GLY A 78 -7.69 3.57 -5.64
C GLY A 78 -6.64 2.90 -6.52
N SER A 79 -6.33 1.63 -6.25
CA SER A 79 -5.21 0.90 -6.88
C SER A 79 -5.24 0.94 -8.42
N GLY A 80 -6.40 0.66 -9.03
CA GLY A 80 -6.55 0.73 -10.47
C GLY A 80 -6.44 2.17 -11.04
N ALA A 81 -6.85 3.18 -10.27
CA ALA A 81 -6.66 4.59 -10.65
C ALA A 81 -5.18 4.97 -10.59
N GLN A 82 -4.46 4.52 -9.56
CA GLN A 82 -3.01 4.75 -9.43
C GLN A 82 -2.22 4.06 -10.55
N ALA A 83 -2.57 2.82 -10.90
CA ALA A 83 -1.95 2.14 -12.03
C ALA A 83 -2.15 2.92 -13.35
N ARG A 84 -3.36 3.41 -13.60
CA ARG A 84 -3.64 4.25 -14.78
C ARG A 84 -2.82 5.54 -14.75
N SER A 85 -2.73 6.23 -13.62
CA SER A 85 -1.91 7.44 -13.50
C SER A 85 -0.45 7.19 -13.89
N VAL A 86 0.13 6.05 -13.49
CA VAL A 86 1.51 5.68 -13.88
C VAL A 86 1.60 5.38 -15.38
N ILE A 87 0.61 4.68 -15.93
CA ILE A 87 0.52 4.39 -17.37
C ILE A 87 0.42 5.70 -18.17
N ASP A 88 -0.34 6.66 -17.68
CA ASP A 88 -0.60 7.96 -18.32
C ASP A 88 0.51 8.98 -18.07
N GLY A 89 1.62 8.60 -17.39
CA GLY A 89 2.83 9.40 -17.32
C GLY A 89 3.21 9.91 -15.92
N LEU A 90 2.54 9.49 -14.85
CA LEU A 90 3.02 9.77 -13.48
C LEU A 90 4.32 9.00 -13.24
N GLU A 91 5.42 9.71 -13.10
CA GLU A 91 6.78 9.15 -13.05
C GLU A 91 7.10 8.53 -11.68
N ALA A 92 6.38 7.47 -11.32
CA ALA A 92 6.66 6.69 -10.11
C ALA A 92 8.01 5.96 -10.22
N ASP A 93 8.79 5.93 -9.15
CA ASP A 93 9.98 5.08 -9.03
C ASP A 93 9.60 3.65 -8.59
N VAL A 94 8.62 3.57 -7.69
CA VAL A 94 8.06 2.31 -7.22
C VAL A 94 6.54 2.39 -7.18
N VAL A 95 5.91 1.25 -7.38
CA VAL A 95 4.47 1.06 -7.16
C VAL A 95 4.24 0.05 -6.05
N THR A 96 3.24 0.31 -5.21
CA THR A 96 2.84 -0.54 -4.08
C THR A 96 1.32 -0.61 -4.11
N LEU A 97 0.78 -1.57 -4.90
CA LEU A 97 -0.62 -1.61 -5.29
C LEU A 97 -1.37 -2.78 -4.63
N ALA A 98 -2.69 -2.68 -4.59
CA ALA A 98 -3.53 -3.68 -3.95
C ALA A 98 -3.58 -5.02 -4.71
N LEU A 99 -3.31 -5.01 -6.01
CA LEU A 99 -3.54 -6.13 -6.91
C LEU A 99 -2.33 -6.37 -7.81
N GLU A 100 -1.96 -7.63 -7.99
CA GLU A 100 -1.01 -8.07 -8.99
C GLU A 100 -1.44 -7.61 -10.40
N TYR A 101 -2.73 -7.69 -10.73
CA TYR A 101 -3.27 -7.24 -12.02
C TYR A 101 -2.94 -5.77 -12.32
N ASP A 102 -3.06 -4.89 -11.34
CA ASP A 102 -2.80 -3.45 -11.53
C ASP A 102 -1.30 -3.19 -11.81
N VAL A 103 -0.39 -3.95 -11.19
CA VAL A 103 1.05 -3.88 -11.47
C VAL A 103 1.37 -4.49 -12.84
N SER A 104 0.74 -5.61 -13.19
CA SER A 104 0.89 -6.26 -14.50
C SER A 104 0.39 -5.38 -15.65
N ALA A 105 -0.64 -4.56 -15.42
CA ALA A 105 -1.08 -3.58 -16.42
C ALA A 105 0.01 -2.54 -16.74
N ILE A 106 0.80 -2.12 -15.75
CA ILE A 106 1.94 -1.22 -15.93
C ILE A 106 3.09 -1.95 -16.67
N GLU A 107 3.34 -3.24 -16.35
CA GLU A 107 4.30 -4.09 -17.07
C GLU A 107 3.93 -4.22 -18.56
N GLN A 108 2.66 -4.48 -18.88
CA GLN A 108 2.17 -4.61 -20.26
C GLN A 108 2.40 -3.34 -21.09
N LYS A 109 2.48 -2.16 -20.46
CA LYS A 109 2.89 -0.90 -21.08
C LYS A 109 4.41 -0.73 -21.19
N GLY A 110 5.18 -1.73 -20.76
CA GLY A 110 6.64 -1.74 -20.84
C GLY A 110 7.33 -0.78 -19.86
N LEU A 111 6.64 -0.32 -18.82
CA LEU A 111 7.20 0.56 -17.78
C LEU A 111 7.89 -0.24 -16.67
N ILE A 112 7.41 -1.44 -16.39
CA ILE A 112 7.99 -2.41 -15.46
C ILE A 112 8.57 -3.57 -16.28
N SER A 113 9.73 -4.09 -15.90
CA SER A 113 10.35 -5.24 -16.57
C SER A 113 9.56 -6.51 -16.32
N LYS A 114 9.49 -7.38 -17.34
CA LYS A 114 8.88 -8.72 -17.26
C LYS A 114 9.44 -9.52 -16.08
N GLY A 115 8.59 -10.36 -15.50
CA GLY A 115 8.96 -11.24 -14.39
C GLY A 115 9.15 -10.50 -13.07
N TRP A 116 8.53 -9.35 -12.91
CA TRP A 116 8.58 -8.54 -11.68
C TRP A 116 8.08 -9.31 -10.45
N GLN A 117 7.11 -10.22 -10.62
CA GLN A 117 6.53 -11.02 -9.54
C GLN A 117 7.58 -11.87 -8.83
N SER A 118 8.54 -12.41 -9.57
CA SER A 118 9.58 -13.30 -9.02
C SER A 118 10.82 -12.57 -8.47
N ARG A 119 10.85 -11.23 -8.52
CA ARG A 119 12.00 -10.45 -8.06
C ARG A 119 12.11 -10.35 -6.55
N LEU A 120 11.00 -10.41 -5.86
CA LEU A 120 10.93 -10.39 -4.41
C LEU A 120 10.16 -11.62 -3.91
N ALA A 121 10.40 -12.00 -2.68
CA ALA A 121 9.74 -13.15 -2.08
C ALA A 121 8.20 -13.01 -2.11
N ASN A 122 7.51 -14.13 -2.06
CA ASN A 122 6.05 -14.21 -1.96
C ASN A 122 5.33 -13.49 -3.12
N ASN A 123 5.83 -13.70 -4.36
CA ASN A 123 5.33 -13.03 -5.56
C ASN A 123 5.30 -11.49 -5.44
N SER A 124 6.36 -10.92 -4.86
CA SER A 124 6.49 -9.49 -4.61
C SER A 124 5.38 -8.91 -3.73
N ALA A 125 4.80 -9.73 -2.82
CA ALA A 125 3.83 -9.31 -1.81
C ALA A 125 4.49 -9.30 -0.42
N PRO A 126 4.93 -8.14 0.10
CA PRO A 126 5.72 -8.04 1.32
C PRO A 126 4.89 -8.21 2.60
N TYR A 127 3.60 -8.09 2.54
CA TYR A 127 2.66 -8.23 3.66
C TYR A 127 1.30 -8.70 3.15
N LYS A 128 0.42 -9.06 4.07
CA LYS A 128 -0.92 -9.59 3.78
C LYS A 128 -1.97 -8.80 4.54
N SER A 129 -3.22 -8.91 4.09
CA SER A 129 -4.40 -8.42 4.78
C SER A 129 -5.60 -9.32 4.46
N THR A 130 -6.76 -8.93 4.92
CA THR A 130 -8.03 -9.59 4.60
C THR A 130 -9.17 -8.60 4.69
N ILE A 131 -10.39 -9.03 4.37
CA ILE A 131 -11.60 -8.23 4.49
C ILE A 131 -12.32 -8.60 5.77
N VAL A 132 -12.71 -7.59 6.53
CA VAL A 132 -13.51 -7.69 7.75
C VAL A 132 -14.68 -6.70 7.66
N PHE A 133 -15.60 -6.79 8.60
CA PHE A 133 -16.69 -5.83 8.73
C PHE A 133 -16.40 -4.85 9.87
N LEU A 134 -16.48 -3.56 9.62
CA LEU A 134 -16.50 -2.55 10.65
C LEU A 134 -17.96 -2.14 10.89
N VAL A 135 -18.43 -2.32 12.11
CA VAL A 135 -19.81 -2.01 12.51
C VAL A 135 -19.85 -0.93 13.59
N ARG A 136 -21.01 -0.32 13.81
CA ARG A 136 -21.23 0.64 14.89
C ARG A 136 -21.10 -0.04 16.25
N LYS A 137 -20.74 0.72 17.30
CA LYS A 137 -20.67 0.22 18.66
C LYS A 137 -21.94 -0.53 19.07
N GLY A 138 -21.75 -1.68 19.70
CA GLY A 138 -22.83 -2.57 20.14
C GLY A 138 -23.50 -3.34 19.00
N ASN A 139 -23.01 -3.20 17.78
CA ASN A 139 -23.51 -3.91 16.59
C ASN A 139 -25.05 -3.92 16.49
N PRO A 140 -25.71 -2.75 16.38
CA PRO A 140 -27.17 -2.63 16.53
C PRO A 140 -27.98 -3.39 15.46
N LYS A 141 -27.33 -3.76 14.33
CA LYS A 141 -27.92 -4.61 13.28
C LYS A 141 -27.67 -6.10 13.44
N GLY A 142 -26.91 -6.48 14.49
CA GLY A 142 -26.60 -7.88 14.79
C GLY A 142 -25.81 -8.58 13.68
N ILE A 143 -24.94 -7.84 12.96
CA ILE A 143 -24.17 -8.34 11.83
C ILE A 143 -23.10 -9.30 12.33
N LYS A 144 -23.11 -10.54 11.85
CA LYS A 144 -22.15 -11.60 12.22
C LYS A 144 -21.45 -12.17 11.01
N ASP A 145 -22.14 -12.25 9.87
CA ASP A 145 -21.62 -12.84 8.64
C ASP A 145 -22.20 -12.15 7.40
N TRP A 146 -21.81 -12.61 6.22
CA TRP A 146 -22.21 -12.08 4.92
C TRP A 146 -23.71 -12.08 4.68
N ASP A 147 -24.44 -13.10 5.18
CA ASP A 147 -25.91 -13.18 5.04
C ASP A 147 -26.63 -12.02 5.74
N ASP A 148 -26.03 -11.47 6.79
CA ASP A 148 -26.61 -10.35 7.51
C ASP A 148 -26.57 -9.05 6.68
N LEU A 149 -25.67 -8.98 5.69
CA LEU A 149 -25.47 -7.79 4.85
C LEU A 149 -26.59 -7.59 3.82
N VAL A 150 -27.37 -8.63 3.55
CA VAL A 150 -28.48 -8.60 2.58
C VAL A 150 -29.86 -8.55 3.26
N LYS A 151 -29.90 -8.24 4.55
CA LYS A 151 -31.17 -7.99 5.27
C LYS A 151 -31.71 -6.60 4.90
N ASN A 152 -33.03 -6.49 4.74
CA ASN A 152 -33.70 -5.32 4.17
C ASN A 152 -33.36 -3.97 4.81
N ASP A 153 -32.98 -3.96 6.07
CA ASP A 153 -32.71 -2.74 6.84
C ASP A 153 -31.22 -2.45 7.06
N VAL A 154 -30.32 -3.18 6.39
CA VAL A 154 -28.87 -3.00 6.48
C VAL A 154 -28.35 -2.17 5.31
N LYS A 155 -27.57 -1.13 5.59
CA LYS A 155 -26.85 -0.32 4.59
C LYS A 155 -25.37 -0.63 4.61
N VAL A 156 -24.85 -1.12 3.50
CA VAL A 156 -23.46 -1.55 3.33
C VAL A 156 -22.65 -0.45 2.67
N ILE A 157 -21.47 -0.15 3.21
CA ILE A 157 -20.50 0.75 2.59
C ILE A 157 -19.34 -0.07 2.04
N THR A 158 -19.05 0.13 0.77
CA THR A 158 -17.91 -0.47 0.05
C THR A 158 -17.51 0.42 -1.11
N PRO A 159 -16.22 0.49 -1.49
CA PRO A 159 -15.82 1.28 -2.64
C PRO A 159 -16.18 0.62 -3.98
N ASN A 160 -15.97 1.35 -5.08
CA ASN A 160 -16.29 0.90 -6.43
C ASN A 160 -15.22 -0.06 -6.98
N PRO A 161 -15.58 -1.30 -7.36
CA PRO A 161 -14.64 -2.27 -7.97
C PRO A 161 -13.98 -1.83 -9.28
N LYS A 162 -14.57 -0.87 -10.00
CA LYS A 162 -14.00 -0.33 -11.25
C LYS A 162 -12.77 0.58 -10.99
N THR A 163 -12.65 1.14 -9.78
CA THR A 163 -11.58 2.10 -9.43
C THR A 163 -10.70 1.64 -8.27
N SER A 164 -11.26 0.85 -7.35
CA SER A 164 -10.62 0.42 -6.12
C SER A 164 -10.23 -1.05 -6.15
N GLY A 165 -8.94 -1.35 -5.97
CA GLY A 165 -8.47 -2.72 -5.76
C GLY A 165 -9.02 -3.33 -4.47
N GLY A 166 -9.20 -2.51 -3.42
CA GLY A 166 -9.83 -2.95 -2.18
C GLY A 166 -11.26 -3.45 -2.39
N ALA A 167 -12.02 -2.75 -3.23
CA ALA A 167 -13.38 -3.16 -3.57
C ALA A 167 -13.42 -4.50 -4.33
N ARG A 168 -12.41 -4.78 -5.16
CA ARG A 168 -12.32 -6.08 -5.85
C ARG A 168 -12.11 -7.21 -4.86
N TRP A 169 -11.30 -7.02 -3.83
CA TRP A 169 -11.16 -7.98 -2.74
C TRP A 169 -12.46 -8.15 -1.95
N ASN A 170 -13.17 -7.05 -1.62
CA ASN A 170 -14.48 -7.11 -0.94
C ASN A 170 -15.50 -7.93 -1.75
N TYR A 171 -15.59 -7.66 -3.05
CA TYR A 171 -16.47 -8.36 -3.98
C TYR A 171 -16.14 -9.85 -4.06
N LEU A 172 -14.86 -10.21 -4.22
CA LEU A 172 -14.45 -11.60 -4.34
C LEU A 172 -14.64 -12.37 -3.02
N ALA A 173 -14.49 -11.72 -1.86
CA ALA A 173 -14.78 -12.33 -0.57
C ALA A 173 -16.28 -12.69 -0.45
N ALA A 174 -17.17 -11.75 -0.82
CA ALA A 174 -18.63 -11.99 -0.84
C ALA A 174 -19.01 -13.09 -1.84
N TRP A 175 -18.39 -13.10 -3.02
CA TRP A 175 -18.60 -14.12 -4.03
C TRP A 175 -18.18 -15.51 -3.54
N ALA A 176 -17.00 -15.63 -2.93
CA ALA A 176 -16.51 -16.89 -2.36
C ALA A 176 -17.41 -17.43 -1.27
N TYR A 177 -17.90 -16.56 -0.39
CA TYR A 177 -18.86 -16.94 0.63
C TYR A 177 -20.13 -17.54 -0.01
N ALA A 178 -20.70 -16.84 -0.99
CA ALA A 178 -21.90 -17.31 -1.67
C ALA A 178 -21.69 -18.62 -2.43
N LEU A 179 -20.55 -18.81 -3.11
CA LEU A 179 -20.21 -20.10 -3.73
C LEU A 179 -20.21 -21.23 -2.71
N LYS A 180 -19.53 -21.04 -1.58
CA LYS A 180 -19.39 -22.06 -0.54
C LYS A 180 -20.74 -22.47 0.05
N HIS A 181 -21.67 -21.53 0.20
CA HIS A 181 -23.00 -21.78 0.78
C HIS A 181 -24.07 -22.22 -0.24
N ASN A 182 -23.72 -22.26 -1.53
CA ASN A 182 -24.64 -22.58 -2.61
C ASN A 182 -24.09 -23.64 -3.58
N ASN A 183 -23.39 -24.66 -3.07
CA ASN A 183 -22.87 -25.78 -3.86
C ASN A 183 -22.03 -25.33 -5.08
N ASN A 184 -21.22 -24.27 -4.94
CA ASN A 184 -20.40 -23.67 -5.99
C ASN A 184 -21.18 -23.17 -7.22
N SER A 185 -22.40 -22.72 -7.03
CA SER A 185 -23.24 -22.15 -8.11
C SER A 185 -22.87 -20.69 -8.36
N ASP A 186 -22.32 -20.40 -9.52
CA ASP A 186 -22.00 -19.02 -9.96
C ASP A 186 -23.27 -18.14 -10.09
N ASP A 187 -24.39 -18.72 -10.53
CA ASP A 187 -25.67 -17.97 -10.65
C ASP A 187 -26.18 -17.52 -9.28
N LYS A 188 -26.07 -18.38 -8.26
CA LYS A 188 -26.45 -18.02 -6.89
C LYS A 188 -25.47 -17.04 -6.27
N ALA A 189 -24.16 -17.17 -6.55
CA ALA A 189 -23.17 -16.20 -6.11
C ALA A 189 -23.42 -14.82 -6.76
N LYS A 190 -23.73 -14.80 -8.04
CA LYS A 190 -24.12 -13.58 -8.75
C LYS A 190 -25.40 -12.94 -8.17
N ALA A 191 -26.41 -13.75 -7.86
CA ALA A 191 -27.64 -13.26 -7.25
C ALA A 191 -27.38 -12.65 -5.86
N PHE A 192 -26.58 -13.33 -5.02
CA PHE A 192 -26.19 -12.85 -3.70
C PHE A 192 -25.42 -11.53 -3.76
N VAL A 193 -24.38 -11.45 -4.60
CA VAL A 193 -23.59 -10.22 -4.74
C VAL A 193 -24.43 -9.09 -5.35
N LYS A 194 -25.33 -9.40 -6.28
CA LYS A 194 -26.30 -8.42 -6.79
C LYS A 194 -27.16 -7.87 -5.67
N GLU A 195 -27.72 -8.73 -4.81
CA GLU A 195 -28.51 -8.31 -3.66
C GLU A 195 -27.68 -7.43 -2.72
N LEU A 196 -26.46 -7.84 -2.36
CA LEU A 196 -25.56 -7.05 -1.54
C LEU A 196 -25.37 -5.62 -2.09
N PHE A 197 -25.18 -5.48 -3.40
CA PHE A 197 -25.02 -4.16 -4.02
C PHE A 197 -26.31 -3.34 -4.10
N THR A 198 -27.49 -3.93 -3.87
CA THR A 198 -28.74 -3.15 -3.69
C THR A 198 -28.73 -2.40 -2.35
N HIS A 199 -28.00 -2.91 -1.37
CA HIS A 199 -27.84 -2.31 -0.04
C HIS A 199 -26.70 -1.28 0.04
N VAL A 200 -26.01 -1.01 -1.08
CA VAL A 200 -24.89 -0.05 -1.14
C VAL A 200 -25.39 1.32 -1.60
N PRO A 201 -25.56 2.29 -0.68
CA PRO A 201 -26.07 3.62 -1.04
C PRO A 201 -25.03 4.52 -1.70
N VAL A 202 -23.74 4.26 -1.47
CA VAL A 202 -22.63 5.08 -1.98
C VAL A 202 -21.48 4.17 -2.44
N LEU A 203 -20.97 4.41 -3.64
CA LEU A 203 -19.75 3.79 -4.17
C LEU A 203 -18.65 4.84 -4.24
N ASP A 204 -17.82 4.89 -3.21
CA ASP A 204 -16.65 5.75 -3.19
C ASP A 204 -15.56 5.25 -4.17
N THR A 205 -14.68 6.14 -4.62
CA THR A 205 -13.64 5.80 -5.60
C THR A 205 -12.52 4.91 -5.03
N GLY A 206 -12.35 4.89 -3.71
CA GLY A 206 -11.31 4.13 -3.01
C GLY A 206 -11.70 3.76 -1.58
N ALA A 207 -10.91 2.87 -0.97
CA ALA A 207 -11.18 2.36 0.38
C ALA A 207 -11.22 3.47 1.44
N ARG A 208 -10.31 4.45 1.38
CA ARG A 208 -10.29 5.59 2.31
C ARG A 208 -11.56 6.44 2.20
N GLY A 209 -12.07 6.66 0.99
CA GLY A 209 -13.35 7.34 0.78
C GLY A 209 -14.50 6.63 1.49
N SER A 210 -14.57 5.30 1.38
CA SER A 210 -15.57 4.49 2.09
C SER A 210 -15.40 4.53 3.61
N THR A 211 -14.16 4.50 4.11
CA THR A 211 -13.89 4.71 5.54
C THR A 211 -14.40 6.07 6.00
N THR A 212 -14.09 7.16 5.30
CA THR A 212 -14.60 8.50 5.60
C THR A 212 -16.13 8.56 5.55
N THR A 213 -16.75 7.97 4.53
CA THR A 213 -18.21 7.91 4.40
C THR A 213 -18.85 7.21 5.59
N PHE A 214 -18.28 6.07 6.01
CA PHE A 214 -18.79 5.32 7.15
C PHE A 214 -18.45 6.01 8.49
N VAL A 215 -17.17 6.28 8.74
CA VAL A 215 -16.69 6.71 10.08
C VAL A 215 -17.03 8.16 10.37
N GLU A 216 -16.76 9.08 9.43
CA GLU A 216 -16.88 10.52 9.66
C GLU A 216 -18.26 11.05 9.30
N LYS A 217 -18.82 10.64 8.13
CA LYS A 217 -20.14 11.10 7.70
C LYS A 217 -21.30 10.33 8.34
N GLY A 218 -21.01 9.22 9.03
CA GLY A 218 -22.03 8.44 9.73
C GLY A 218 -22.99 7.66 8.81
N ILE A 219 -22.64 7.47 7.54
CA ILE A 219 -23.50 6.78 6.55
C ILE A 219 -23.24 5.27 6.60
N GLY A 220 -24.30 4.48 6.56
CA GLY A 220 -24.27 3.02 6.57
C GLY A 220 -24.21 2.38 7.95
N ASP A 221 -24.52 1.09 7.99
CA ASP A 221 -24.54 0.24 9.20
C ASP A 221 -23.29 -0.60 9.32
N VAL A 222 -22.70 -0.96 8.16
CA VAL A 222 -21.49 -1.77 8.06
C VAL A 222 -20.59 -1.29 6.93
N LEU A 223 -19.29 -1.28 7.18
CA LEU A 223 -18.26 -1.06 6.16
C LEU A 223 -17.53 -2.38 5.88
N LEU A 224 -17.50 -2.79 4.61
CA LEU A 224 -16.57 -3.81 4.16
C LEU A 224 -15.17 -3.20 4.09
N ALA A 225 -14.34 -3.52 5.06
CA ALA A 225 -13.05 -2.87 5.26
C ALA A 225 -11.88 -3.85 5.09
N TRP A 226 -10.76 -3.32 4.65
CA TRP A 226 -9.49 -3.97 4.89
C TRP A 226 -9.24 -4.05 6.40
N GLU A 227 -8.65 -5.16 6.84
CA GLU A 227 -8.40 -5.41 8.26
C GLU A 227 -7.59 -4.28 8.91
N ASN A 228 -6.55 -3.77 8.23
CA ASN A 228 -5.76 -2.65 8.73
C ASN A 228 -6.58 -1.34 8.85
N GLU A 229 -7.47 -1.04 7.91
CA GLU A 229 -8.36 0.13 7.98
C GLU A 229 -9.32 0.03 9.17
N ALA A 230 -9.86 -1.16 9.43
CA ALA A 230 -10.73 -1.39 10.57
C ALA A 230 -10.00 -1.20 11.91
N PHE A 231 -8.77 -1.71 12.02
CA PHE A 231 -7.93 -1.49 13.21
C PHE A 231 -7.54 -0.01 13.38
N LEU A 232 -7.20 0.68 12.29
CA LEU A 232 -6.90 2.11 12.32
C LEU A 232 -8.10 2.92 12.79
N ALA A 233 -9.30 2.64 12.25
CA ALA A 233 -10.53 3.29 12.68
C ALA A 233 -10.80 3.06 14.18
N LYS A 234 -10.60 1.85 14.69
CA LYS A 234 -10.69 1.59 16.14
C LYS A 234 -9.64 2.35 16.96
N LYS A 235 -8.42 2.42 16.49
CA LYS A 235 -7.33 3.15 17.14
C LYS A 235 -7.62 4.65 17.21
N GLU A 236 -8.18 5.22 16.15
CA GLU A 236 -8.41 6.65 16.00
C GLU A 236 -9.70 7.12 16.70
N TYR A 237 -10.77 6.33 16.56
CA TYR A 237 -12.11 6.71 17.03
C TYR A 237 -12.56 5.95 18.31
N GLY A 238 -11.70 5.09 18.85
CA GLY A 238 -11.94 4.35 20.10
C GLY A 238 -13.12 3.38 19.99
N ASP A 239 -13.97 3.40 21.02
CA ASP A 239 -15.09 2.46 21.15
C ASP A 239 -16.32 2.76 20.27
N LYS A 240 -16.19 3.65 19.27
CA LYS A 240 -17.30 3.96 18.38
C LYS A 240 -17.63 2.83 17.39
N PHE A 241 -16.71 1.92 17.18
CA PHE A 241 -16.82 0.85 16.20
C PHE A 241 -16.35 -0.51 16.75
N GLU A 242 -16.88 -1.57 16.16
CA GLU A 242 -16.48 -2.94 16.43
C GLU A 242 -16.07 -3.63 15.12
N ILE A 243 -15.12 -4.56 15.22
CA ILE A 243 -14.69 -5.38 14.08
C ILE A 243 -15.38 -6.73 14.19
N VAL A 244 -16.11 -7.09 13.15
CA VAL A 244 -16.70 -8.41 12.98
C VAL A 244 -15.90 -9.17 11.93
N THR A 245 -15.42 -10.34 12.30
CA THR A 245 -14.71 -11.23 11.38
C THR A 245 -15.71 -12.22 10.78
N PRO A 246 -15.93 -12.21 9.46
CA PRO A 246 -16.85 -13.14 8.82
C PRO A 246 -16.34 -14.59 8.87
N SER A 247 -17.23 -15.56 8.73
CA SER A 247 -16.91 -17.00 8.74
C SER A 247 -15.94 -17.40 7.61
N LEU A 248 -15.95 -16.67 6.49
CA LEU A 248 -15.06 -16.80 5.35
C LEU A 248 -14.68 -15.42 4.83
N SER A 249 -13.40 -15.24 4.52
CA SER A 249 -12.90 -14.04 3.85
C SER A 249 -11.89 -14.43 2.77
N ILE A 250 -11.13 -13.44 2.27
CA ILE A 250 -10.12 -13.63 1.22
C ILE A 250 -8.76 -13.16 1.69
N LEU A 251 -7.72 -13.89 1.34
CA LEU A 251 -6.34 -13.48 1.55
C LEU A 251 -5.98 -12.39 0.53
N ALA A 252 -5.82 -11.17 1.01
CA ALA A 252 -5.36 -10.05 0.20
C ALA A 252 -3.84 -9.96 0.25
N GLU A 253 -3.21 -10.02 -0.92
CA GLU A 253 -1.76 -9.97 -1.11
C GLU A 253 -1.39 -8.76 -1.98
N PRO A 254 -1.22 -7.55 -1.38
CA PRO A 254 -0.77 -6.37 -2.09
C PRO A 254 0.64 -6.56 -2.63
N THR A 255 0.87 -6.12 -3.86
CA THR A 255 2.14 -6.34 -4.56
C THR A 255 2.91 -5.06 -4.80
N VAL A 256 4.23 -5.19 -4.90
CA VAL A 256 5.15 -4.06 -5.08
C VAL A 256 6.10 -4.31 -6.25
N ALA A 257 6.46 -3.24 -6.96
CA ALA A 257 7.41 -3.33 -8.06
C ALA A 257 8.17 -2.02 -8.27
N VAL A 258 9.41 -2.14 -8.77
CA VAL A 258 10.19 -1.02 -9.28
C VAL A 258 9.69 -0.68 -10.68
N VAL A 259 9.38 0.59 -10.95
CA VAL A 259 9.02 1.08 -12.29
C VAL A 259 10.30 1.30 -13.08
N THR A 260 10.70 0.27 -13.79
CA THR A 260 12.06 0.09 -14.35
C THR A 260 12.48 1.23 -15.27
N LYS A 261 11.57 1.72 -16.12
CA LYS A 261 11.85 2.87 -17.00
C LYS A 261 12.12 4.15 -16.24
N ASN A 262 11.32 4.43 -15.21
CA ASN A 262 11.42 5.69 -14.47
C ASN A 262 12.67 5.72 -13.60
N VAL A 263 12.98 4.64 -12.87
CA VAL A 263 14.21 4.58 -12.07
C VAL A 263 15.48 4.65 -12.91
N GLN A 264 15.42 4.24 -14.18
CA GLN A 264 16.52 4.40 -15.13
C GLN A 264 16.68 5.86 -15.56
N LYS A 265 15.55 6.53 -15.83
CA LYS A 265 15.51 7.96 -16.16
C LYS A 265 15.99 8.85 -15.00
N HIS A 266 15.58 8.52 -13.77
CA HIS A 266 15.87 9.29 -12.56
C HIS A 266 17.21 8.95 -11.90
N ASP A 267 17.90 7.91 -12.37
CA ASP A 267 19.09 7.34 -11.69
C ASP A 267 18.80 6.91 -10.23
N THR A 268 17.59 6.38 -9.98
CA THR A 268 17.11 6.01 -8.65
C THR A 268 17.05 4.49 -8.43
N ARG A 269 17.49 3.68 -9.41
CA ARG A 269 17.35 2.21 -9.38
C ARG A 269 17.86 1.58 -8.09
N GLN A 270 19.05 1.98 -7.63
CA GLN A 270 19.67 1.39 -6.45
C GLN A 270 18.84 1.63 -5.18
N VAL A 271 18.42 2.87 -4.96
CA VAL A 271 17.64 3.23 -3.77
C VAL A 271 16.19 2.69 -3.86
N ALA A 272 15.59 2.68 -5.04
CA ALA A 272 14.24 2.11 -5.26
C ALA A 272 14.21 0.60 -5.01
N THR A 273 15.23 -0.13 -5.48
CA THR A 273 15.37 -1.56 -5.18
C THR A 273 15.55 -1.79 -3.68
N ALA A 274 16.48 -1.06 -3.04
CA ALA A 274 16.72 -1.17 -1.61
C ALA A 274 15.47 -0.79 -0.77
N TYR A 275 14.64 0.14 -1.26
CA TYR A 275 13.38 0.53 -0.64
C TYR A 275 12.39 -0.64 -0.61
N LEU A 276 12.24 -1.38 -1.70
CA LEU A 276 11.35 -2.54 -1.72
C LEU A 276 11.95 -3.74 -0.97
N ASP A 277 13.26 -3.99 -1.07
CA ASP A 277 13.95 -5.05 -0.32
C ASP A 277 13.80 -4.87 1.20
N TYR A 278 13.83 -3.62 1.68
CA TYR A 278 13.73 -3.33 3.10
C TYR A 278 12.36 -3.70 3.69
N LEU A 279 11.28 -3.75 2.88
CA LEU A 279 9.97 -4.26 3.30
C LEU A 279 10.02 -5.71 3.81
N TYR A 280 10.98 -6.51 3.34
CA TYR A 280 11.15 -7.92 3.69
C TYR A 280 12.09 -8.15 4.88
N THR A 281 12.76 -7.11 5.37
CA THR A 281 13.57 -7.18 6.59
C THR A 281 12.68 -7.32 7.83
N GLU A 282 13.20 -7.87 8.92
CA GLU A 282 12.45 -7.94 10.18
C GLU A 282 11.90 -6.58 10.62
N GLU A 283 12.70 -5.50 10.46
CA GLU A 283 12.23 -4.16 10.83
C GLU A 283 11.13 -3.64 9.89
N GLY A 284 11.28 -3.82 8.56
CA GLY A 284 10.21 -3.50 7.60
C GLY A 284 8.92 -4.26 7.90
N GLN A 285 9.02 -5.53 8.27
CA GLN A 285 7.90 -6.37 8.66
C GLN A 285 7.26 -5.92 9.98
N ARG A 286 8.07 -5.47 10.96
CA ARG A 286 7.53 -4.88 12.21
C ARG A 286 6.81 -3.55 11.94
N VAL A 287 7.31 -2.73 11.01
CA VAL A 287 6.60 -1.51 10.59
C VAL A 287 5.24 -1.87 9.98
N ALA A 288 5.19 -2.88 9.10
CA ALA A 288 3.93 -3.36 8.52
C ALA A 288 2.96 -3.85 9.61
N ALA A 289 3.44 -4.65 10.57
CA ALA A 289 2.61 -5.19 11.66
C ALA A 289 2.08 -4.11 12.62
N ARG A 290 2.89 -3.08 12.95
CA ARG A 290 2.44 -1.92 13.73
C ARG A 290 1.35 -1.10 13.04
N ASN A 291 1.32 -1.17 11.70
CA ASN A 291 0.28 -0.57 10.87
C ASN A 291 -0.80 -1.58 10.44
N PHE A 292 -0.93 -2.66 11.22
CA PHE A 292 -1.99 -3.66 11.11
C PHE A 292 -2.00 -4.46 9.81
N TYR A 293 -0.86 -4.55 9.12
CA TYR A 293 -0.67 -5.53 8.04
C TYR A 293 -0.08 -6.82 8.58
N ARG A 294 -0.58 -7.95 8.12
CA ARG A 294 -0.11 -9.28 8.51
C ARG A 294 1.29 -9.52 7.94
N PRO A 295 2.33 -9.66 8.78
CA PRO A 295 3.70 -9.88 8.30
C PRO A 295 3.85 -11.27 7.68
N ILE A 296 4.76 -11.38 6.72
CA ILE A 296 5.13 -12.66 6.10
C ILE A 296 6.35 -13.30 6.77
N ASN A 297 7.17 -12.53 7.49
CA ASN A 297 8.29 -13.06 8.26
C ASN A 297 7.76 -13.86 9.46
N PRO A 298 8.12 -15.16 9.60
CA PRO A 298 7.56 -16.02 10.64
C PRO A 298 7.84 -15.55 12.07
N LYS A 299 9.03 -14.97 12.31
CA LYS A 299 9.41 -14.45 13.63
C LYS A 299 8.54 -13.25 14.00
N VAL A 300 8.39 -12.29 13.07
CA VAL A 300 7.54 -11.12 13.29
C VAL A 300 6.07 -11.52 13.38
N ALA A 301 5.62 -12.49 12.58
CA ALA A 301 4.26 -13.01 12.67
C ALA A 301 3.95 -13.59 14.06
N LEU A 302 4.93 -14.27 14.68
CA LEU A 302 4.79 -14.77 16.05
C LEU A 302 4.72 -13.64 17.08
N GLU A 303 5.56 -12.59 16.94
CA GLU A 303 5.55 -11.41 17.80
C GLU A 303 4.16 -10.73 17.83
N TYR A 304 3.45 -10.73 16.70
CA TYR A 304 2.14 -10.08 16.53
C TYR A 304 0.95 -11.04 16.48
N SER A 305 1.14 -12.32 16.88
CA SER A 305 0.11 -13.36 16.79
C SER A 305 -1.19 -13.04 17.53
N LYS A 306 -1.13 -12.30 18.64
CA LYS A 306 -2.30 -11.85 19.40
C LYS A 306 -3.12 -10.79 18.67
N GLN A 307 -2.48 -10.01 17.79
CA GLN A 307 -3.15 -8.96 17.00
C GLN A 307 -3.92 -9.56 15.82
N PHE A 308 -3.42 -10.65 15.26
CA PHE A 308 -3.94 -11.25 14.02
C PHE A 308 -4.55 -12.63 14.29
N PRO A 309 -5.86 -12.74 14.49
CA PRO A 309 -6.51 -14.03 14.70
C PRO A 309 -6.37 -14.93 13.46
N LYS A 310 -6.45 -16.23 13.67
CA LYS A 310 -6.52 -17.21 12.57
C LYS A 310 -7.86 -17.06 11.87
N LEU A 311 -7.83 -17.00 10.54
CA LEU A 311 -9.00 -16.78 9.70
C LEU A 311 -9.17 -17.93 8.70
N ASN A 312 -10.40 -18.15 8.26
CA ASN A 312 -10.72 -19.02 7.14
C ASN A 312 -10.72 -18.17 5.86
N LEU A 313 -9.73 -18.38 5.00
CA LEU A 313 -9.48 -17.54 3.84
C LEU A 313 -9.43 -18.36 2.56
N VAL A 314 -10.15 -17.91 1.54
CA VAL A 314 -9.85 -18.27 0.15
C VAL A 314 -8.73 -17.38 -0.39
N THR A 315 -8.21 -17.74 -1.55
CA THR A 315 -7.14 -17.01 -2.23
C THR A 315 -7.56 -16.61 -3.63
N ILE A 316 -6.83 -15.74 -4.28
CA ILE A 316 -7.08 -15.40 -5.69
C ILE A 316 -6.93 -16.61 -6.63
N LYS A 317 -6.21 -17.67 -6.21
CA LYS A 317 -6.07 -18.91 -6.96
C LYS A 317 -7.40 -19.66 -7.09
N ASP A 318 -8.28 -19.54 -6.09
CA ASP A 318 -9.62 -20.16 -6.11
C ASP A 318 -10.52 -19.53 -7.21
N PHE A 319 -10.15 -18.35 -7.70
CA PHE A 319 -10.76 -17.66 -8.84
C PHE A 319 -9.99 -17.86 -10.17
N GLY A 320 -8.97 -18.70 -10.17
CA GLY A 320 -8.10 -18.95 -11.33
C GLY A 320 -7.06 -17.85 -11.59
N GLY A 321 -6.72 -17.05 -10.56
CA GLY A 321 -5.77 -15.94 -10.64
C GLY A 321 -6.41 -14.62 -11.04
N TRP A 322 -5.62 -13.54 -10.96
CA TRP A 322 -6.13 -12.19 -11.23
C TRP A 322 -6.60 -11.96 -12.64
N ASP A 323 -5.93 -12.52 -13.66
CA ASP A 323 -6.33 -12.32 -15.06
C ASP A 323 -7.73 -12.88 -15.32
N LYS A 324 -8.02 -14.09 -14.79
CA LYS A 324 -9.35 -14.68 -14.93
C LYS A 324 -10.39 -13.92 -14.10
N ALA A 325 -10.09 -13.58 -12.85
CA ALA A 325 -10.99 -12.82 -11.98
C ALA A 325 -11.32 -11.45 -12.59
N GLN A 326 -10.33 -10.73 -13.12
CA GLN A 326 -10.51 -9.44 -13.79
C GLN A 326 -11.41 -9.58 -15.02
N LYS A 327 -11.11 -10.54 -15.91
CA LYS A 327 -11.88 -10.78 -17.14
C LYS A 327 -13.34 -11.13 -16.83
N THR A 328 -13.56 -12.00 -15.83
CA THR A 328 -14.91 -12.48 -15.51
C THR A 328 -15.73 -11.42 -14.77
N HIS A 329 -15.15 -10.75 -13.80
CA HIS A 329 -15.92 -9.92 -12.86
C HIS A 329 -15.81 -8.43 -13.10
N PHE A 330 -14.64 -7.90 -13.52
CA PHE A 330 -14.34 -6.46 -13.43
C PHE A 330 -14.03 -5.79 -14.78
N ALA A 331 -13.81 -6.55 -15.86
CA ALA A 331 -13.69 -6.01 -17.21
C ALA A 331 -15.00 -5.34 -17.64
N ASP A 332 -14.92 -4.50 -18.66
CA ASP A 332 -16.12 -3.88 -19.24
C ASP A 332 -17.08 -4.97 -19.76
N GLY A 333 -18.34 -4.88 -19.34
CA GLY A 333 -19.34 -5.91 -19.58
C GLY A 333 -19.21 -7.16 -18.69
N GLY A 334 -18.26 -7.19 -17.77
CA GLY A 334 -18.08 -8.26 -16.78
C GLY A 334 -19.24 -8.35 -15.78
N THR A 335 -19.17 -9.34 -14.88
CA THR A 335 -20.27 -9.63 -13.95
C THR A 335 -20.66 -8.43 -13.09
N PHE A 336 -19.69 -7.61 -12.65
CA PHE A 336 -19.99 -6.42 -11.86
C PHE A 336 -20.84 -5.41 -12.64
N ASP A 337 -20.52 -5.14 -13.89
CA ASP A 337 -21.31 -4.24 -14.74
C ASP A 337 -22.75 -4.77 -14.92
N GLN A 338 -22.91 -6.09 -15.13
CA GLN A 338 -24.22 -6.73 -15.25
C GLN A 338 -25.06 -6.64 -13.96
N ILE A 339 -24.41 -6.65 -12.80
CA ILE A 339 -25.07 -6.50 -11.50
C ILE A 339 -25.50 -5.04 -11.27
N TYR A 340 -24.60 -4.09 -11.56
CA TYR A 340 -24.75 -2.69 -11.13
C TYR A 340 -25.42 -1.77 -12.16
N LEU A 341 -25.19 -1.97 -13.47
CA LEU A 341 -25.74 -1.12 -14.53
C LEU A 341 -27.26 -1.29 -14.80
N LYS A 342 -27.94 -2.15 -14.07
CA LYS A 342 -29.39 -2.37 -14.20
C LYS A 342 -30.23 -1.58 -13.18
N LYS A 343 -29.67 -0.46 -12.65
CA LYS A 343 -30.46 0.49 -11.85
C LYS A 343 -30.89 1.69 -12.66
#